data_fc649f2ba22dd296d728ed2a5e337b8b
#
_entry.id   fc649f2ba22dd296d728ed2a5e337b8b
#
_cell.length_a   1.000
_cell.length_b   1.000
_cell.length_c   1.000
_cell.angle_alpha   90.00
_cell.angle_beta   90.00
_cell.angle_gamma   90.00
#
_symmetry.space_group_name_H-M   'P 1'
#
loop_
_entity.id
_entity.type
_entity.pdbx_description
1 polymer ?
#
loop_
_entity_poly.entity_id
_entity_poly.type
_entity_poly.pdbx_seq_one_letter_code
_entity_poly.pdbx_strand_id
1 'polypeptide(L)'
;MKILLIDEMHPSIVKMLEKENHEVTYSPQITREEILQIIPDYHGLIIRSKTPMDRELLDRAKNLKFIGRAGAGLDQIDLDYLVTRGIKLFHAAKGNRDAVGEHAVGMLLALMNQLPKGDREVRKGIWDREGNRGHELAGKTVGIMGYGNMGKAFAKRLQGFGVKILAYDKYKRGFGDKYVKEVSWNKLKQEADVLSIHVPLTSETRGFFTIEEL
;
A
#
# COMPACT_ATOMS: atom_id res chain seq x y z
N MET A 1 -24.72 17.53 -1.30
CA MET A 1 -23.51 17.98 -2.03
C MET A 1 -23.39 17.15 -3.29
N LYS A 2 -22.80 17.71 -4.36
CA LYS A 2 -22.47 16.95 -5.57
C LYS A 2 -21.16 16.20 -5.37
N ILE A 3 -21.14 14.90 -5.58
CA ILE A 3 -19.96 14.02 -5.38
C ILE A 3 -19.71 13.24 -6.66
N LEU A 4 -18.47 13.31 -7.15
CA LEU A 4 -18.01 12.59 -8.33
C LEU A 4 -17.18 11.36 -7.91
N LEU A 5 -17.51 10.20 -8.47
CA LEU A 5 -16.75 8.95 -8.33
C LEU A 5 -16.14 8.62 -9.69
N ILE A 6 -14.81 8.61 -9.79
CA ILE A 6 -14.08 8.47 -11.06
C ILE A 6 -13.40 7.11 -11.26
N ASP A 7 -13.45 6.27 -10.27
CA ASP A 7 -12.86 4.93 -10.32
C ASP A 7 -13.91 3.85 -10.10
N GLU A 8 -13.64 2.66 -10.59
CA GLU A 8 -14.49 1.49 -10.35
C GLU A 8 -14.49 1.13 -8.87
N MET A 9 -15.67 1.07 -8.27
CA MET A 9 -15.88 0.84 -6.83
C MET A 9 -17.08 -0.08 -6.59
N HIS A 10 -17.13 -0.63 -5.40
CA HIS A 10 -18.29 -1.44 -5.00
C HIS A 10 -19.55 -0.57 -4.97
N PRO A 11 -20.71 -1.05 -5.51
CA PRO A 11 -21.94 -0.25 -5.62
C PRO A 11 -22.49 0.29 -4.30
N SER A 12 -22.10 -0.31 -3.17
CA SER A 12 -22.54 0.16 -1.86
C SER A 12 -22.18 1.61 -1.56
N ILE A 13 -21.06 2.13 -2.12
CA ILE A 13 -20.64 3.50 -1.85
C ILE A 13 -21.64 4.52 -2.42
N VAL A 14 -22.15 4.27 -3.62
CA VAL A 14 -23.17 5.12 -4.26
C VAL A 14 -24.43 5.16 -3.38
N LYS A 15 -24.93 3.96 -3.02
CA LYS A 15 -26.13 3.83 -2.16
C LYS A 15 -25.97 4.52 -0.80
N MET A 16 -24.77 4.44 -0.19
CA MET A 16 -24.51 5.08 1.10
C MET A 16 -24.52 6.61 0.98
N LEU A 17 -23.91 7.16 -0.06
CA LEU A 17 -23.87 8.60 -0.29
C LEU A 17 -25.26 9.16 -0.65
N GLU A 18 -26.02 8.46 -1.46
CA GLU A 18 -27.40 8.84 -1.81
C GLU A 18 -28.34 8.83 -0.57
N LYS A 19 -28.17 7.84 0.32
CA LYS A 19 -28.90 7.77 1.59
C LYS A 19 -28.65 9.00 2.49
N GLU A 20 -27.46 9.57 2.41
CA GLU A 20 -27.09 10.82 3.11
C GLU A 20 -27.47 12.09 2.31
N ASN A 21 -28.39 11.97 1.33
CA ASN A 21 -28.89 13.06 0.49
C ASN A 21 -27.78 13.78 -0.31
N HIS A 22 -26.82 13.03 -0.83
CA HIS A 22 -25.82 13.54 -1.77
C HIS A 22 -26.22 13.22 -3.20
N GLU A 23 -25.99 14.16 -4.11
CA GLU A 23 -26.10 13.95 -5.54
C GLU A 23 -24.82 13.26 -6.03
N VAL A 24 -24.93 12.04 -6.53
CA VAL A 24 -23.78 11.19 -6.86
C VAL A 24 -23.68 11.01 -8.37
N THR A 25 -22.53 11.33 -8.93
CA THR A 25 -22.16 11.00 -10.32
C THR A 25 -21.12 9.88 -10.27
N TYR A 26 -21.48 8.71 -10.81
CA TYR A 26 -20.58 7.56 -10.91
C TYR A 26 -20.14 7.36 -12.35
N SER A 27 -18.88 7.68 -12.66
CA SER A 27 -18.30 7.65 -14.01
C SER A 27 -16.91 6.97 -14.00
N PRO A 28 -16.84 5.64 -13.82
CA PRO A 28 -15.55 4.93 -13.68
C PRO A 28 -14.71 4.93 -14.96
N GLN A 29 -15.32 5.20 -16.11
CA GLN A 29 -14.63 5.25 -17.40
C GLN A 29 -14.27 6.68 -17.85
N ILE A 30 -14.57 7.68 -17.04
CA ILE A 30 -14.28 9.10 -17.34
C ILE A 30 -12.77 9.31 -17.54
N THR A 31 -12.42 10.07 -18.57
CA THR A 31 -11.03 10.45 -18.85
C THR A 31 -10.58 11.62 -17.97
N ARG A 32 -9.27 11.86 -17.92
CA ARG A 32 -8.72 13.01 -17.20
C ARG A 32 -9.24 14.33 -17.77
N GLU A 33 -9.30 14.45 -19.08
CA GLU A 33 -9.76 15.64 -19.80
C GLU A 33 -11.21 15.98 -19.44
N GLU A 34 -12.07 14.97 -19.42
CA GLU A 34 -13.46 15.12 -19.00
C GLU A 34 -13.58 15.51 -17.52
N ILE A 35 -12.74 14.90 -16.64
CA ILE A 35 -12.70 15.30 -15.22
C ILE A 35 -12.37 16.78 -15.08
N LEU A 36 -11.34 17.28 -15.78
CA LEU A 36 -10.94 18.68 -15.73
C LEU A 36 -12.04 19.65 -16.20
N GLN A 37 -12.96 19.21 -17.06
CA GLN A 37 -14.08 20.00 -17.51
C GLN A 37 -15.20 20.11 -16.48
N ILE A 38 -15.53 19.00 -15.79
CA ILE A 38 -16.72 18.94 -14.92
C ILE A 38 -16.40 19.14 -13.42
N ILE A 39 -15.15 18.93 -12.99
CA ILE A 39 -14.77 18.98 -11.57
C ILE A 39 -15.10 20.31 -10.87
N PRO A 40 -15.15 21.48 -11.55
CA PRO A 40 -15.55 22.73 -10.90
C PRO A 40 -16.93 22.69 -10.22
N ASP A 41 -17.83 21.83 -10.68
CA ASP A 41 -19.20 21.72 -10.17
C ASP A 41 -19.35 20.81 -8.96
N TYR A 42 -18.27 20.10 -8.57
CA TYR A 42 -18.34 19.09 -7.53
C TYR A 42 -17.74 19.55 -6.19
N HIS A 43 -18.37 19.07 -5.12
CA HIS A 43 -17.96 19.36 -3.73
C HIS A 43 -17.13 18.22 -3.10
N GLY A 44 -17.27 17.01 -3.62
CA GLY A 44 -16.54 15.82 -3.19
C GLY A 44 -16.06 15.03 -4.39
N LEU A 45 -14.87 14.43 -4.25
CA LEU A 45 -14.28 13.56 -5.25
C LEU A 45 -13.87 12.25 -4.59
N ILE A 46 -14.35 11.12 -5.11
CA ILE A 46 -13.97 9.80 -4.63
C ILE A 46 -13.11 9.10 -5.68
N ILE A 47 -11.91 8.65 -5.25
CA ILE A 47 -10.87 8.11 -6.12
C ILE A 47 -10.30 6.79 -5.61
N ARG A 48 -9.64 6.05 -6.51
CA ARG A 48 -8.69 4.99 -6.16
C ARG A 48 -7.28 5.36 -6.63
N SER A 49 -6.87 4.95 -7.84
CA SER A 49 -5.49 5.11 -8.29
C SER A 49 -5.35 5.51 -9.77
N LYS A 50 -6.46 5.69 -10.48
CA LYS A 50 -6.43 5.95 -11.93
C LYS A 50 -5.88 7.34 -12.26
N THR A 51 -6.30 8.36 -11.50
CA THR A 51 -6.03 9.76 -11.83
C THR A 51 -5.21 10.43 -10.74
N PRO A 52 -4.05 11.02 -11.06
CA PRO A 52 -3.28 11.85 -10.13
C PRO A 52 -4.06 13.10 -9.71
N MET A 53 -3.98 13.43 -8.42
CA MET A 53 -4.52 14.67 -7.83
C MET A 53 -3.39 15.70 -7.75
N ASP A 54 -2.98 16.17 -8.91
CA ASP A 54 -1.95 17.20 -9.07
C ASP A 54 -2.54 18.63 -9.03
N ARG A 55 -1.66 19.62 -9.10
CA ARG A 55 -2.03 21.04 -9.05
C ARG A 55 -3.02 21.43 -10.13
N GLU A 56 -2.83 20.94 -11.37
CA GLU A 56 -3.71 21.27 -12.47
C GLU A 56 -5.18 20.88 -12.17
N LEU A 57 -5.40 19.66 -11.70
CA LEU A 57 -6.73 19.18 -11.34
C LEU A 57 -7.27 19.93 -10.12
N LEU A 58 -6.45 20.11 -9.10
CA LEU A 58 -6.85 20.80 -7.88
C LEU A 58 -7.18 22.27 -8.13
N ASP A 59 -6.50 22.95 -9.07
CA ASP A 59 -6.82 24.33 -9.47
C ASP A 59 -8.16 24.45 -10.16
N ARG A 60 -8.53 23.46 -10.98
CA ARG A 60 -9.84 23.38 -11.62
C ARG A 60 -10.97 23.11 -10.62
N ALA A 61 -10.68 22.36 -9.57
CA ALA A 61 -11.65 21.91 -8.57
C ALA A 61 -12.01 23.04 -7.56
N LYS A 62 -12.63 24.11 -8.05
CA LYS A 62 -12.87 25.34 -7.27
C LYS A 62 -13.80 25.15 -6.07
N ASN A 63 -14.78 24.27 -6.18
CA ASN A 63 -15.79 24.00 -5.16
C ASN A 63 -15.47 22.77 -4.30
N LEU A 64 -14.35 22.09 -4.54
CA LEU A 64 -14.00 20.84 -3.89
C LEU A 64 -13.69 21.05 -2.40
N LYS A 65 -14.39 20.34 -1.55
CA LYS A 65 -14.27 20.39 -0.08
C LYS A 65 -13.51 19.19 0.47
N PHE A 66 -13.61 18.04 -0.20
CA PHE A 66 -12.94 16.84 0.25
C PHE A 66 -12.61 15.89 -0.92
N ILE A 67 -11.58 15.09 -0.68
CA ILE A 67 -11.24 13.90 -1.48
C ILE A 67 -11.35 12.68 -0.58
N GLY A 68 -12.06 11.66 -1.04
CA GLY A 68 -12.12 10.33 -0.43
C GLY A 68 -11.32 9.34 -1.26
N ARG A 69 -10.25 8.75 -0.71
CA ARG A 69 -9.47 7.74 -1.39
C ARG A 69 -9.79 6.33 -0.90
N ALA A 70 -10.38 5.51 -1.78
CA ALA A 70 -10.62 4.10 -1.52
C ALA A 70 -9.32 3.28 -1.68
N GLY A 71 -8.35 3.55 -0.81
CA GLY A 71 -7.03 2.93 -0.79
C GLY A 71 -6.13 3.52 0.30
N ALA A 72 -4.99 2.90 0.56
CA ALA A 72 -4.09 3.29 1.65
C ALA A 72 -3.00 4.28 1.24
N GLY A 73 -2.35 4.10 0.07
CA GLY A 73 -1.27 4.96 -0.40
C GLY A 73 -1.76 6.36 -0.81
N LEU A 74 -0.92 7.37 -0.74
CA LEU A 74 -1.24 8.77 -1.05
C LEU A 74 -0.27 9.39 -2.06
N ASP A 75 0.57 8.59 -2.66
CA ASP A 75 1.66 8.96 -3.56
C ASP A 75 1.21 9.68 -4.85
N GLN A 76 -0.07 9.55 -5.22
CA GLN A 76 -0.66 10.23 -6.37
C GLN A 76 -1.38 11.54 -6.03
N ILE A 77 -1.28 12.01 -4.79
CA ILE A 77 -1.97 13.21 -4.31
C ILE A 77 -0.93 14.25 -3.86
N ASP A 78 -0.99 15.46 -4.41
CA ASP A 78 -0.18 16.58 -3.94
C ASP A 78 -0.74 17.05 -2.58
N LEU A 79 -0.25 16.42 -1.50
CA LEU A 79 -0.76 16.64 -0.14
C LEU A 79 -0.52 18.07 0.33
N ASP A 80 0.64 18.63 0.02
CA ASP A 80 1.00 19.99 0.44
C ASP A 80 0.07 21.01 -0.22
N TYR A 81 -0.17 20.83 -1.51
CA TYR A 81 -1.07 21.71 -2.25
C TYR A 81 -2.53 21.55 -1.80
N LEU A 82 -2.95 20.33 -1.50
CA LEU A 82 -4.30 20.04 -1.00
C LEU A 82 -4.56 20.76 0.33
N VAL A 83 -3.56 20.80 1.24
CA VAL A 83 -3.63 21.54 2.50
C VAL A 83 -3.76 23.05 2.25
N THR A 84 -2.99 23.62 1.33
CA THR A 84 -3.07 25.06 1.01
C THR A 84 -4.44 25.46 0.46
N ARG A 85 -5.13 24.54 -0.22
CA ARG A 85 -6.49 24.71 -0.75
C ARG A 85 -7.60 24.47 0.30
N GLY A 86 -7.25 24.03 1.51
CA GLY A 86 -8.21 23.70 2.55
C GLY A 86 -9.09 22.48 2.24
N ILE A 87 -8.68 21.62 1.32
CA ILE A 87 -9.42 20.43 0.91
C ILE A 87 -9.10 19.29 1.89
N LYS A 88 -10.13 18.68 2.48
CA LYS A 88 -9.96 17.56 3.42
C LYS A 88 -9.70 16.26 2.67
N LEU A 89 -8.75 15.47 3.16
CA LEU A 89 -8.45 14.15 2.63
C LEU A 89 -8.87 13.05 3.61
N PHE A 90 -9.66 12.10 3.11
CA PHE A 90 -10.01 10.86 3.80
C PHE A 90 -9.46 9.68 3.01
N HIS A 91 -8.87 8.70 3.68
CA HIS A 91 -8.35 7.52 2.99
C HIS A 91 -8.55 6.24 3.81
N ALA A 92 -8.62 5.11 3.12
CA ALA A 92 -8.85 3.81 3.75
C ALA A 92 -7.51 3.16 4.16
N ALA A 93 -6.79 3.78 5.11
CA ALA A 93 -5.45 3.35 5.54
C ALA A 93 -5.36 1.90 6.04
N LYS A 94 -6.49 1.29 6.43
CA LYS A 94 -6.58 -0.08 6.94
C LYS A 94 -7.32 -1.03 6.00
N GLY A 95 -7.90 -0.52 4.93
CA GLY A 95 -8.87 -1.26 4.12
C GLY A 95 -8.30 -2.50 3.45
N ASN A 96 -7.07 -2.45 2.97
CA ASN A 96 -6.40 -3.54 2.26
C ASN A 96 -5.23 -4.17 3.03
N ARG A 97 -5.04 -3.82 4.33
CA ARG A 97 -3.87 -4.28 5.10
C ARG A 97 -3.75 -5.80 5.16
N ASP A 98 -4.89 -6.47 5.28
CA ASP A 98 -4.92 -7.93 5.40
C ASP A 98 -4.53 -8.59 4.08
N ALA A 99 -5.05 -8.10 2.97
CA ALA A 99 -4.66 -8.55 1.63
C ALA A 99 -3.17 -8.30 1.33
N VAL A 100 -2.64 -7.12 1.70
CA VAL A 100 -1.21 -6.81 1.55
C VAL A 100 -0.34 -7.75 2.38
N GLY A 101 -0.74 -8.04 3.63
CA GLY A 101 -0.01 -8.97 4.48
C GLY A 101 0.03 -10.39 3.91
N GLU A 102 -1.08 -10.87 3.34
CA GLU A 102 -1.16 -12.18 2.67
C GLU A 102 -0.32 -12.20 1.40
N HIS A 103 -0.43 -11.17 0.59
CA HIS A 103 0.36 -11.05 -0.64
C HIS A 103 1.88 -11.04 -0.35
N ALA A 104 2.31 -10.30 0.67
CA ALA A 104 3.72 -10.25 1.07
C ALA A 104 4.25 -11.62 1.54
N VAL A 105 3.45 -12.39 2.31
CA VAL A 105 3.80 -13.78 2.66
C VAL A 105 3.85 -14.67 1.43
N GLY A 106 2.89 -14.54 0.52
CA GLY A 106 2.87 -15.30 -0.74
C GLY A 106 4.13 -15.03 -1.58
N MET A 107 4.52 -13.77 -1.73
CA MET A 107 5.75 -13.38 -2.43
C MET A 107 7.00 -13.95 -1.74
N LEU A 108 7.08 -13.88 -0.41
CA LEU A 108 8.21 -14.42 0.36
C LEU A 108 8.32 -15.93 0.16
N LEU A 109 7.22 -16.67 0.27
CA LEU A 109 7.22 -18.12 0.03
C LEU A 109 7.57 -18.48 -1.41
N ALA A 110 7.05 -17.72 -2.38
CA ALA A 110 7.39 -17.91 -3.78
C ALA A 110 8.88 -17.70 -4.07
N LEU A 111 9.50 -16.70 -3.41
CA LEU A 111 10.94 -16.43 -3.50
C LEU A 111 11.75 -17.55 -2.85
N MET A 112 11.45 -17.89 -1.59
CA MET A 112 12.18 -18.89 -0.82
C MET A 112 12.13 -20.29 -1.45
N ASN A 113 11.01 -20.64 -2.07
CA ASN A 113 10.80 -21.94 -2.70
C ASN A 113 11.00 -21.92 -4.23
N GLN A 114 11.52 -20.85 -4.80
CA GLN A 114 11.78 -20.69 -6.24
C GLN A 114 10.56 -21.02 -7.14
N LEU A 115 9.31 -20.81 -6.63
CA LEU A 115 8.09 -21.24 -7.33
C LEU A 115 7.98 -20.71 -8.77
N PRO A 116 8.29 -19.42 -9.08
CA PRO A 116 8.21 -18.92 -10.45
C PRO A 116 9.25 -19.55 -11.40
N LYS A 117 10.42 -19.97 -10.88
CA LYS A 117 11.44 -20.69 -11.67
C LYS A 117 10.95 -22.09 -11.97
N GLY A 118 10.52 -22.83 -10.93
CA GLY A 118 10.03 -24.19 -11.07
C GLY A 118 8.83 -24.29 -12.02
N ASP A 119 7.85 -23.37 -11.93
CA ASP A 119 6.70 -23.32 -12.85
C ASP A 119 7.18 -23.15 -14.32
N ARG A 120 8.09 -22.20 -14.59
CA ARG A 120 8.60 -22.00 -15.95
C ARG A 120 9.35 -23.21 -16.52
N GLU A 121 10.13 -23.89 -15.69
CA GLU A 121 10.90 -25.06 -16.08
C GLU A 121 10.00 -26.27 -16.38
N VAL A 122 9.06 -26.56 -15.48
CA VAL A 122 8.11 -27.66 -15.66
C VAL A 122 7.25 -27.47 -16.92
N ARG A 123 6.81 -26.24 -17.21
CA ARG A 123 6.08 -25.93 -18.46
C ARG A 123 6.90 -26.16 -19.72
N LYS A 124 8.24 -26.17 -19.61
CA LYS A 124 9.18 -26.49 -20.71
C LYS A 124 9.59 -27.97 -20.71
N GLY A 125 9.00 -28.80 -19.85
CA GLY A 125 9.38 -30.21 -19.71
C GLY A 125 10.71 -30.44 -18.99
N ILE A 126 11.24 -29.42 -18.30
CA ILE A 126 12.48 -29.51 -17.54
C ILE A 126 12.17 -29.91 -16.09
N TRP A 127 12.82 -30.98 -15.63
CA TRP A 127 12.76 -31.47 -14.27
C TRP A 127 14.13 -31.31 -13.58
N ASP A 128 14.33 -30.16 -12.94
CA ASP A 128 15.57 -29.87 -12.19
C ASP A 128 15.27 -29.78 -10.69
N ARG A 129 15.31 -30.92 -10.00
CA ARG A 129 15.02 -31.02 -8.57
C ARG A 129 16.05 -30.24 -7.72
N GLU A 130 17.33 -30.39 -8.03
CA GLU A 130 18.39 -29.77 -7.23
C GLU A 130 18.47 -28.27 -7.47
N GLY A 131 18.35 -27.83 -8.70
CA GLY A 131 18.35 -26.41 -9.03
C GLY A 131 17.10 -25.65 -8.56
N ASN A 132 16.05 -26.36 -8.18
CA ASN A 132 14.82 -25.79 -7.61
C ASN A 132 14.68 -26.04 -6.08
N ARG A 133 15.75 -26.47 -5.43
CA ARG A 133 15.76 -26.64 -3.99
C ARG A 133 15.53 -25.28 -3.31
N GLY A 134 14.46 -25.17 -2.53
CA GLY A 134 14.13 -23.98 -1.76
C GLY A 134 14.81 -23.90 -0.41
N HIS A 135 14.51 -22.83 0.31
CA HIS A 135 14.94 -22.60 1.69
C HIS A 135 13.71 -22.51 2.60
N GLU A 136 13.76 -23.18 3.73
CA GLU A 136 12.70 -23.08 4.74
C GLU A 136 12.76 -21.72 5.45
N LEU A 137 11.59 -21.21 5.83
CA LEU A 137 11.48 -20.01 6.65
C LEU A 137 11.73 -20.28 8.14
N ALA A 138 11.44 -21.50 8.60
CA ALA A 138 11.62 -21.86 10.00
C ALA A 138 13.06 -21.58 10.47
N GLY A 139 13.17 -20.95 11.64
CA GLY A 139 14.45 -20.53 12.21
C GLY A 139 15.08 -19.26 11.62
N LYS A 140 14.52 -18.71 10.53
CA LYS A 140 14.99 -17.46 9.92
C LYS A 140 14.58 -16.23 10.71
N THR A 141 15.35 -15.16 10.56
CA THR A 141 15.02 -13.83 11.09
C THR A 141 14.41 -12.98 9.96
N VAL A 142 13.15 -12.59 10.11
CA VAL A 142 12.47 -11.69 9.19
C VAL A 142 12.48 -10.28 9.76
N GLY A 143 13.15 -9.36 9.06
CA GLY A 143 13.20 -7.93 9.35
C GLY A 143 12.07 -7.18 8.68
N ILE A 144 11.42 -6.28 9.41
CA ILE A 144 10.34 -5.42 8.91
C ILE A 144 10.75 -3.96 9.08
N MET A 145 10.91 -3.24 7.97
CA MET A 145 11.11 -1.80 7.98
C MET A 145 9.75 -1.10 7.78
N GLY A 146 9.33 -0.32 8.79
CA GLY A 146 8.01 0.31 8.83
C GLY A 146 6.95 -0.56 9.52
N TYR A 147 6.69 -0.29 10.80
CA TYR A 147 5.73 -1.04 11.60
C TYR A 147 4.38 -0.31 11.70
N GLY A 148 3.88 0.08 10.50
CA GLY A 148 2.56 0.66 10.27
C GLY A 148 1.45 -0.39 10.13
N ASN A 149 0.37 -0.04 9.43
CA ASN A 149 -0.75 -0.97 9.20
C ASN A 149 -0.32 -2.22 8.41
N MET A 150 0.52 -2.04 7.39
CA MET A 150 0.97 -3.12 6.49
C MET A 150 2.03 -4.00 7.16
N GLY A 151 3.06 -3.40 7.78
CA GLY A 151 4.09 -4.16 8.50
C GLY A 151 3.51 -5.00 9.64
N LYS A 152 2.54 -4.46 10.40
CA LYS A 152 1.80 -5.22 11.43
C LYS A 152 1.00 -6.38 10.83
N ALA A 153 0.34 -6.16 9.70
CA ALA A 153 -0.45 -7.19 9.04
C ALA A 153 0.43 -8.33 8.50
N PHE A 154 1.60 -8.01 7.96
CA PHE A 154 2.60 -8.98 7.54
C PHE A 154 3.17 -9.77 8.73
N ALA A 155 3.63 -9.09 9.79
CA ALA A 155 4.14 -9.73 11.00
C ALA A 155 3.13 -10.72 11.61
N LYS A 156 1.86 -10.33 11.67
CA LYS A 156 0.79 -11.20 12.18
C LYS A 156 0.69 -12.52 11.40
N ARG A 157 0.88 -12.50 10.08
CA ARG A 157 0.78 -13.68 9.23
C ARG A 157 2.00 -14.59 9.29
N LEU A 158 3.14 -14.04 9.71
CA LEU A 158 4.37 -14.82 9.89
C LEU A 158 4.40 -15.69 11.16
N GLN A 159 3.48 -15.49 12.09
CA GLN A 159 3.51 -16.15 13.40
C GLN A 159 3.49 -17.69 13.34
N GLY A 160 2.93 -18.27 12.28
CA GLY A 160 2.87 -19.71 12.08
C GLY A 160 4.11 -20.34 11.44
N PHE A 161 5.10 -19.55 11.01
CA PHE A 161 6.26 -20.05 10.23
C PHE A 161 7.52 -20.34 11.05
N GLY A 162 7.46 -20.22 12.38
CA GLY A 162 8.63 -20.48 13.24
C GLY A 162 9.79 -19.49 13.02
N VAL A 163 9.50 -18.28 12.58
CA VAL A 163 10.47 -17.21 12.32
C VAL A 163 10.67 -16.31 13.54
N LYS A 164 11.85 -15.72 13.68
CA LYS A 164 12.09 -14.57 14.56
C LYS A 164 11.71 -13.31 13.79
N ILE A 165 10.86 -12.45 14.37
CA ILE A 165 10.44 -11.20 13.73
C ILE A 165 11.10 -10.02 14.43
N LEU A 166 11.88 -9.25 13.68
CA LEU A 166 12.46 -7.98 14.10
C LEU A 166 11.77 -6.85 13.35
N ALA A 167 11.49 -5.73 14.01
CA ALA A 167 10.90 -4.58 13.33
C ALA A 167 11.59 -3.27 13.76
N TYR A 168 11.73 -2.40 12.77
CA TYR A 168 12.17 -1.02 12.93
C TYR A 168 11.12 -0.06 12.38
N ASP A 169 10.85 0.99 13.13
CA ASP A 169 10.02 2.12 12.65
C ASP A 169 10.70 3.41 13.09
N LYS A 170 10.90 4.35 12.15
CA LYS A 170 11.58 5.62 12.44
C LYS A 170 10.82 6.48 13.44
N TYR A 171 9.49 6.44 13.37
CA TYR A 171 8.60 7.34 14.09
C TYR A 171 7.88 6.72 15.28
N LYS A 172 7.95 5.40 15.44
CA LYS A 172 7.27 4.67 16.52
C LYS A 172 8.26 4.05 17.48
N ARG A 173 7.85 3.97 18.73
CA ARG A 173 8.60 3.32 19.82
C ARG A 173 7.63 2.53 20.69
N GLY A 174 8.17 1.54 21.42
CA GLY A 174 7.40 0.74 22.36
C GLY A 174 6.33 -0.14 21.69
N PHE A 175 6.52 -0.52 20.44
CA PHE A 175 5.53 -1.30 19.69
C PHE A 175 5.82 -2.82 19.69
N GLY A 176 6.93 -3.24 20.29
CA GLY A 176 7.28 -4.66 20.42
C GLY A 176 6.29 -5.42 21.27
N ASP A 177 6.09 -6.70 20.96
CA ASP A 177 5.23 -7.62 21.71
C ASP A 177 5.87 -9.02 21.81
N LYS A 178 5.11 -10.04 22.20
CA LYS A 178 5.62 -11.41 22.34
C LYS A 178 6.04 -12.05 21.00
N TYR A 179 5.65 -11.51 19.86
CA TYR A 179 5.97 -12.05 18.53
C TYR A 179 6.98 -11.19 17.78
N VAL A 180 7.01 -9.87 18.06
CA VAL A 180 7.79 -8.90 17.29
C VAL A 180 8.71 -8.15 18.25
N LYS A 181 10.01 -8.22 17.99
CA LYS A 181 11.02 -7.47 18.74
C LYS A 181 11.32 -6.16 18.04
N GLU A 182 11.07 -5.03 18.72
CA GLU A 182 11.54 -3.73 18.27
C GLU A 182 13.07 -3.64 18.36
N VAL A 183 13.70 -3.14 17.30
CA VAL A 183 15.15 -3.00 17.21
C VAL A 183 15.55 -1.70 16.52
N SER A 184 16.83 -1.30 16.63
CA SER A 184 17.39 -0.24 15.81
C SER A 184 17.54 -0.66 14.35
N TRP A 185 17.66 0.32 13.44
CA TRP A 185 17.92 0.05 12.02
C TRP A 185 19.19 -0.77 11.80
N ASN A 186 20.29 -0.40 12.47
CA ASN A 186 21.54 -1.13 12.35
C ASN A 186 21.42 -2.58 12.79
N LYS A 187 20.69 -2.83 13.88
CA LYS A 187 20.46 -4.20 14.35
C LYS A 187 19.59 -5.00 13.38
N LEU A 188 18.57 -4.36 12.78
CA LEU A 188 17.73 -4.99 11.77
C LEU A 188 18.56 -5.47 10.59
N LYS A 189 19.46 -4.62 10.05
CA LYS A 189 20.36 -4.95 8.94
C LYS A 189 21.31 -6.11 9.27
N GLN A 190 21.82 -6.15 10.49
CA GLN A 190 22.81 -7.15 10.92
C GLN A 190 22.20 -8.53 11.15
N GLU A 191 20.95 -8.60 11.60
CA GLU A 191 20.35 -9.87 12.06
C GLU A 191 19.30 -10.43 11.10
N ALA A 192 18.82 -9.67 10.11
CA ALA A 192 17.75 -10.12 9.22
C ALA A 192 18.28 -11.01 8.08
N ASP A 193 17.74 -12.21 7.95
CA ASP A 193 17.93 -13.07 6.76
C ASP A 193 17.04 -12.62 5.61
N VAL A 194 15.91 -11.99 5.92
CA VAL A 194 14.91 -11.47 4.98
C VAL A 194 14.49 -10.08 5.42
N LEU A 195 14.44 -9.13 4.51
CA LEU A 195 13.96 -7.77 4.78
C LEU A 195 12.68 -7.48 3.98
N SER A 196 11.64 -7.04 4.70
CA SER A 196 10.39 -6.59 4.11
C SER A 196 10.15 -5.11 4.41
N ILE A 197 9.90 -4.33 3.34
CA ILE A 197 9.83 -2.88 3.39
C ILE A 197 8.36 -2.44 3.31
N HIS A 198 7.89 -1.73 4.34
CA HIS A 198 6.50 -1.27 4.49
C HIS A 198 6.42 0.23 4.82
N VAL A 199 7.27 1.03 4.19
CA VAL A 199 7.26 2.50 4.33
C VAL A 199 6.64 3.16 3.10
N PRO A 200 5.99 4.34 3.25
CA PRO A 200 5.48 5.10 2.10
C PRO A 200 6.64 5.66 1.28
N LEU A 201 6.40 5.93 -0.01
CA LEU A 201 7.33 6.67 -0.85
C LEU A 201 7.23 8.17 -0.54
N THR A 202 8.29 8.70 0.05
CA THR A 202 8.43 10.12 0.42
C THR A 202 9.78 10.64 -0.06
N SER A 203 10.03 11.96 0.08
CA SER A 203 11.37 12.53 -0.18
C SER A 203 12.45 11.87 0.67
N GLU A 204 12.10 11.41 1.87
CA GLU A 204 13.01 10.76 2.81
C GLU A 204 13.29 9.29 2.46
N THR A 205 12.31 8.56 1.93
CA THR A 205 12.44 7.13 1.60
C THR A 205 12.82 6.89 0.14
N ARG A 206 12.75 7.91 -0.70
CA ARG A 206 13.16 7.82 -2.10
C ARG A 206 14.67 7.60 -2.20
N GLY A 207 15.07 6.49 -2.81
CA GLY A 207 16.49 6.13 -2.95
C GLY A 207 17.19 5.75 -1.63
N PHE A 208 16.42 5.50 -0.54
CA PHE A 208 16.97 5.09 0.74
C PHE A 208 17.69 3.73 0.67
N PHE A 209 17.19 2.81 -0.17
CA PHE A 209 17.84 1.53 -0.42
C PHE A 209 18.79 1.66 -1.61
N THR A 210 20.07 1.59 -1.32
CA THR A 210 21.15 1.44 -2.29
C THR A 210 21.75 0.03 -2.16
N ILE A 211 22.63 -0.34 -3.10
CA ILE A 211 23.39 -1.60 -3.03
C ILE A 211 24.23 -1.66 -1.74
N GLU A 212 24.69 -0.52 -1.22
CA GLU A 212 25.48 -0.42 0.00
C GLU A 212 24.65 -0.66 1.28
N GLU A 213 23.32 -0.55 1.20
CA GLU A 213 22.39 -0.83 2.30
C GLU A 213 21.94 -2.29 2.37
N LEU A 214 22.22 -3.06 1.31
CA LEU A 214 21.95 -4.51 1.21
C LEU A 214 23.19 -5.34 1.56
#